data_e2b2280982ef20fe20906e1552ca7b38
#
_entry.id   e2b2280982ef20fe20906e1552ca7b38
#
_cell.length_a   1.000
_cell.length_b   1.000
_cell.length_c   1.000
_cell.angle_alpha   90.00
_cell.angle_beta   90.00
_cell.angle_gamma   90.00
#
_symmetry.space_group_name_H-M   'P 1'
#
loop_
_entity.id
_entity.type
_entity.pdbx_description
1 polymer ?
#
loop_
_entity_poly.entity_id
_entity_poly.type
_entity_poly.pdbx_seq_one_letter_code
_entity_poly.pdbx_strand_id
1 'polypeptide(L)'
;MNKLIYNDDFWQKVFKRKFRTGIAYHACIMDYLSSKQRVFFTIQRLMEIPISQARIVIQYWEKTKVVTDLLDKYGLNSYQVKREYKKGHVKPGYINIDVSSQTLNEAFLYELLKRHYDKDFSRPNALDLVPYFITDTGNSEIIAIKCYDDRGFYQYFIRKDDKRIKKLEGNYV
;
A
#
# COMPACT_ATOMS: atom_id res chain seq x y z
N MET A 1 -8.62 6.82 -17.15
CA MET A 1 -7.76 6.76 -15.94
C MET A 1 -8.68 6.81 -14.74
N ASN A 2 -8.63 5.83 -13.85
CA ASN A 2 -9.55 5.81 -12.70
C ASN A 2 -9.03 6.76 -11.62
N LYS A 3 -9.67 7.94 -11.50
CA LYS A 3 -9.29 8.99 -10.54
C LYS A 3 -9.30 8.50 -9.08
N LEU A 4 -10.08 7.45 -8.78
CA LEU A 4 -10.22 6.93 -7.42
C LEU A 4 -8.91 6.33 -6.87
N ILE A 5 -8.09 5.72 -7.73
CA ILE A 5 -6.78 5.19 -7.33
C ILE A 5 -5.89 6.27 -6.74
N TYR A 6 -6.02 7.50 -7.23
CA TYR A 6 -5.18 8.64 -6.84
C TYR A 6 -5.80 9.52 -5.76
N ASN A 7 -6.97 9.15 -5.24
CA ASN A 7 -7.64 9.94 -4.20
C ASN A 7 -7.14 9.54 -2.80
N ASP A 8 -6.14 10.28 -2.30
CA ASP A 8 -5.53 10.03 -0.99
C ASP A 8 -6.54 10.10 0.16
N ASP A 9 -7.47 11.07 0.11
CA ASP A 9 -8.48 11.23 1.18
C ASP A 9 -9.44 10.05 1.23
N PHE A 10 -9.84 9.55 0.07
CA PHE A 10 -10.65 8.35 -0.04
C PHE A 10 -9.95 7.15 0.61
N TRP A 11 -8.71 6.87 0.20
CA TRP A 11 -7.96 5.73 0.70
C TRP A 11 -7.64 5.85 2.18
N GLN A 12 -7.34 7.04 2.68
CA GLN A 12 -7.16 7.24 4.11
C GLN A 12 -8.42 6.91 4.91
N LYS A 13 -9.61 7.25 4.40
CA LYS A 13 -10.88 6.89 5.06
C LYS A 13 -11.12 5.38 5.01
N VAL A 14 -10.86 4.73 3.87
CA VAL A 14 -10.95 3.28 3.73
C VAL A 14 -10.04 2.60 4.74
N PHE A 15 -8.77 2.96 4.77
CA PHE A 15 -7.79 2.32 5.64
C PHE A 15 -7.98 2.63 7.13
N LYS A 16 -8.61 3.74 7.48
CA LYS A 16 -9.01 4.06 8.85
C LYS A 16 -10.34 3.42 9.24
N ARG A 17 -10.92 2.57 8.40
CA ARG A 17 -12.22 1.92 8.61
C ARG A 17 -13.37 2.90 8.93
N LYS A 18 -13.32 4.10 8.37
CA LYS A 18 -14.37 5.11 8.54
C LYS A 18 -15.61 4.84 7.68
N PHE A 19 -15.47 3.97 6.66
CA PHE A 19 -16.59 3.46 5.89
C PHE A 19 -17.15 2.22 6.57
N ARG A 20 -18.25 2.37 7.30
CA ARG A 20 -18.90 1.26 8.01
C ARG A 20 -19.73 0.36 7.09
N THR A 21 -20.06 0.80 5.89
CA THR A 21 -20.92 0.07 4.98
C THR A 21 -20.40 0.18 3.54
N GLY A 22 -20.32 -0.95 2.85
CA GLY A 22 -20.13 -1.01 1.40
C GLY A 22 -18.74 -1.35 0.90
N ILE A 23 -17.76 -1.51 1.78
CA ILE A 23 -16.45 -2.02 1.40
C ILE A 23 -16.24 -3.35 2.09
N ALA A 24 -16.20 -4.42 1.29
CA ALA A 24 -15.82 -5.73 1.79
C ALA A 24 -14.30 -5.75 2.05
N TYR A 25 -13.89 -6.32 3.17
CA TYR A 25 -12.49 -6.56 3.44
C TYR A 25 -12.27 -7.90 4.14
N HIS A 26 -11.09 -8.46 3.91
CA HIS A 26 -10.61 -9.64 4.63
C HIS A 26 -9.31 -9.30 5.36
N ALA A 27 -9.20 -9.78 6.58
CA ALA A 27 -7.95 -9.77 7.32
C ALA A 27 -7.23 -11.11 7.05
N CYS A 28 -6.03 -11.04 6.51
CA CYS A 28 -5.14 -12.17 6.36
C CYS A 28 -4.09 -12.11 7.48
N ILE A 29 -4.30 -12.89 8.52
CA ILE A 29 -3.40 -12.98 9.68
C ILE A 29 -2.47 -14.16 9.49
N MET A 30 -1.17 -13.92 9.55
CA MET A 30 -0.12 -14.89 9.26
C MET A 30 0.82 -15.08 10.46
N ASP A 31 0.29 -15.01 11.69
CA ASP A 31 1.07 -15.11 12.93
C ASP A 31 1.88 -16.41 13.03
N TYR A 32 1.36 -17.48 12.43
CA TYR A 32 1.98 -18.80 12.40
C TYR A 32 3.08 -18.97 11.36
N LEU A 33 3.30 -17.97 10.50
CA LEU A 33 4.32 -17.98 9.45
C LEU A 33 5.56 -17.23 9.91
N SER A 34 6.74 -17.67 9.47
CA SER A 34 7.98 -16.89 9.59
C SER A 34 7.92 -15.63 8.74
N SER A 35 8.75 -14.62 9.05
CA SER A 35 8.84 -13.38 8.26
C SER A 35 9.06 -13.66 6.78
N LYS A 36 9.94 -14.59 6.44
CA LYS A 36 10.21 -15.00 5.06
C LYS A 36 8.97 -15.58 4.37
N GLN A 37 8.23 -16.45 5.05
CA GLN A 37 7.00 -17.04 4.51
C GLN A 37 5.91 -15.97 4.31
N ARG A 38 5.79 -14.99 5.23
CA ARG A 38 4.86 -13.85 5.08
C ARG A 38 5.17 -13.03 3.84
N VAL A 39 6.46 -12.76 3.57
CA VAL A 39 6.89 -12.06 2.36
C VAL A 39 6.42 -12.80 1.11
N PHE A 40 6.76 -14.08 0.98
CA PHE A 40 6.39 -14.87 -0.20
C PHE A 40 4.88 -15.00 -0.38
N PHE A 41 4.14 -15.25 0.69
CA PHE A 41 2.68 -15.33 0.62
C PHE A 41 2.04 -14.01 0.15
N THR A 42 2.54 -12.88 0.65
CA THR A 42 2.05 -11.56 0.24
C THR A 42 2.38 -11.27 -1.22
N ILE A 43 3.59 -11.61 -1.68
CA ILE A 43 3.97 -11.48 -3.10
C ILE A 43 3.06 -12.32 -3.98
N GLN A 44 2.89 -13.59 -3.65
CA GLN A 44 2.01 -14.49 -4.39
C GLN A 44 0.60 -13.88 -4.51
N ARG A 45 0.06 -13.37 -3.42
CA ARG A 45 -1.26 -12.74 -3.42
C ARG A 45 -1.33 -11.50 -4.28
N LEU A 46 -0.29 -10.67 -4.30
CA LEU A 46 -0.20 -9.49 -5.17
C LEU A 46 -0.12 -9.89 -6.65
N MET A 47 0.64 -10.91 -6.98
CA MET A 47 0.82 -11.38 -8.36
C MET A 47 -0.42 -12.07 -8.94
N GLU A 48 -1.33 -12.56 -8.11
CA GLU A 48 -2.61 -13.11 -8.54
C GLU A 48 -3.64 -12.04 -8.94
N ILE A 49 -3.42 -10.78 -8.57
CA ILE A 49 -4.36 -9.70 -8.87
C ILE A 49 -4.09 -9.20 -10.30
N PRO A 50 -5.11 -9.23 -11.20
CA PRO A 50 -4.99 -8.63 -12.50
C PRO A 50 -4.70 -7.12 -12.37
N ILE A 51 -3.69 -6.62 -13.06
CA ILE A 51 -3.27 -5.23 -13.00
C ILE A 51 -3.58 -4.55 -14.32
N SER A 52 -4.56 -3.66 -14.35
CA SER A 52 -4.74 -2.66 -15.39
C SER A 52 -3.98 -1.39 -15.03
N GLN A 53 -4.12 -0.95 -13.79
CA GLN A 53 -3.48 0.23 -13.26
C GLN A 53 -3.26 0.02 -11.76
N ALA A 54 -2.08 0.33 -11.26
CA ALA A 54 -1.76 0.16 -9.85
C ALA A 54 -0.96 1.34 -9.29
N ARG A 55 -1.08 1.50 -7.98
CA ARG A 55 -0.34 2.47 -7.19
C ARG A 55 0.17 1.80 -5.93
N ILE A 56 1.43 2.01 -5.62
CA ILE A 56 2.02 1.65 -4.34
C ILE A 56 2.15 2.92 -3.50
N VAL A 57 1.70 2.86 -2.26
CA VAL A 57 1.89 3.92 -1.27
C VAL A 57 2.75 3.35 -0.15
N ILE A 58 3.90 3.94 0.10
CA ILE A 58 4.78 3.57 1.20
C ILE A 58 4.65 4.62 2.30
N GLN A 59 4.06 4.25 3.42
CA GLN A 59 4.09 5.05 4.64
C GLN A 59 5.37 4.72 5.40
N TYR A 60 6.10 5.73 5.86
CA TYR A 60 7.38 5.53 6.53
C TYR A 60 7.64 6.58 7.63
N TRP A 61 8.41 6.19 8.64
CA TRP A 61 8.79 7.07 9.76
C TRP A 61 10.26 7.44 9.74
N GLU A 62 11.04 6.85 8.85
CA GLU A 62 12.49 7.04 8.72
C GLU A 62 12.90 8.21 7.81
N LYS A 63 14.22 8.34 7.60
CA LYS A 63 14.77 9.30 6.64
C LYS A 63 14.31 8.96 5.22
N THR A 64 13.74 9.92 4.54
CA THR A 64 13.23 9.80 3.16
C THR A 64 14.25 9.12 2.23
N LYS A 65 15.53 9.49 2.37
CA LYS A 65 16.61 8.95 1.54
C LYS A 65 16.69 7.42 1.56
N VAL A 66 16.47 6.78 2.69
CA VAL A 66 16.54 5.32 2.79
C VAL A 66 15.49 4.62 1.95
N VAL A 67 14.30 5.22 1.86
CA VAL A 67 13.21 4.68 1.04
C VAL A 67 13.42 5.01 -0.44
N THR A 68 13.87 6.23 -0.75
CA THR A 68 14.14 6.62 -2.15
C THR A 68 15.32 5.84 -2.74
N ASP A 69 16.38 5.58 -1.98
CA ASP A 69 17.50 4.73 -2.43
C ASP A 69 17.02 3.30 -2.80
N LEU A 70 16.01 2.78 -2.09
CA LEU A 70 15.40 1.51 -2.46
C LEU A 70 14.66 1.60 -3.80
N LEU A 71 13.93 2.67 -4.04
CA LEU A 71 13.21 2.89 -5.29
C LEU A 71 14.16 3.06 -6.47
N ASP A 72 15.17 3.88 -6.29
CA ASP A 72 16.20 4.18 -7.32
C ASP A 72 16.95 2.92 -7.72
N LYS A 73 17.25 2.02 -6.76
CA LYS A 73 17.88 0.71 -7.02
C LYS A 73 17.10 -0.13 -8.04
N TYR A 74 15.77 -0.01 -8.04
CA TYR A 74 14.89 -0.76 -8.93
C TYR A 74 14.35 0.05 -10.12
N GLY A 75 14.92 1.24 -10.36
CA GLY A 75 14.52 2.11 -11.46
C GLY A 75 13.13 2.71 -11.33
N LEU A 76 12.58 2.73 -10.13
CA LEU A 76 11.27 3.32 -9.83
C LEU A 76 11.42 4.82 -9.58
N ASN A 77 11.77 5.58 -10.60
CA ASN A 77 12.11 7.01 -10.49
C ASN A 77 10.89 7.95 -10.53
N SER A 78 9.72 7.43 -10.91
CA SER A 78 8.48 8.20 -10.98
C SER A 78 7.68 8.08 -9.69
N TYR A 79 8.07 8.84 -8.66
CA TYR A 79 7.38 8.86 -7.38
C TYR A 79 7.19 10.28 -6.83
N GLN A 80 6.19 10.43 -5.98
CA GLN A 80 5.91 11.67 -5.25
C GLN A 80 6.13 11.45 -3.76
N VAL A 81 6.91 12.36 -3.15
CA VAL A 81 7.15 12.36 -1.70
C VAL A 81 6.24 13.39 -1.05
N LYS A 82 5.43 12.94 -0.08
CA LYS A 82 4.62 13.82 0.77
C LYS A 82 5.05 13.64 2.21
N ARG A 83 5.59 14.69 2.83
CA ARG A 83 5.96 14.68 4.24
C ARG A 83 5.37 15.90 4.92
N GLU A 84 4.58 15.67 5.95
CA GLU A 84 4.04 16.72 6.79
C GLU A 84 4.82 16.79 8.10
N TYR A 85 5.31 17.99 8.44
CA TYR A 85 5.90 18.26 9.74
C TYR A 85 4.89 19.03 10.60
N LYS A 86 4.49 18.47 11.75
CA LYS A 86 3.84 19.23 12.82
C LYS A 86 4.83 19.47 13.95
N LYS A 87 4.82 20.69 14.47
CA LYS A 87 5.66 21.12 15.60
C LYS A 87 5.51 20.12 16.75
N GLY A 88 6.59 19.40 17.10
CA GLY A 88 6.66 18.50 18.24
C GLY A 88 6.28 17.01 18.00
N HIS A 89 5.81 16.62 16.80
CA HIS A 89 5.49 15.23 16.49
C HIS A 89 6.03 14.83 15.12
N VAL A 90 6.74 13.71 15.08
CA VAL A 90 7.15 13.11 13.80
C VAL A 90 5.92 12.49 13.16
N LYS A 91 5.41 13.10 12.09
CA LYS A 91 4.38 12.49 11.26
C LYS A 91 5.03 11.55 10.24
N PRO A 92 4.35 10.45 9.87
CA PRO A 92 4.86 9.59 8.80
C PRO A 92 4.95 10.38 7.49
N GLY A 93 5.99 10.07 6.72
CA GLY A 93 6.06 10.45 5.31
C GLY A 93 5.32 9.43 4.45
N TYR A 94 4.95 9.85 3.25
CA TYR A 94 4.31 9.00 2.24
C TYR A 94 5.04 9.13 0.92
N ILE A 95 5.34 8.02 0.29
CA ILE A 95 5.81 7.95 -1.09
C ILE A 95 4.76 7.26 -1.92
N ASN A 96 4.36 7.90 -3.02
CA ASN A 96 3.39 7.39 -3.97
C ASN A 96 4.11 7.01 -5.25
N ILE A 97 3.92 5.78 -5.72
CA ILE A 97 4.57 5.22 -6.89
C ILE A 97 3.49 4.70 -7.82
N ASP A 98 3.46 5.19 -9.04
CA ASP A 98 2.62 4.62 -10.10
C ASP A 98 3.34 3.42 -10.71
N VAL A 99 2.67 2.29 -10.74
CA VAL A 99 3.23 1.05 -11.30
C VAL A 99 2.31 0.48 -12.36
N SER A 100 2.91 -0.15 -13.36
CA SER A 100 2.21 -0.98 -14.34
C SER A 100 2.56 -2.44 -14.13
N SER A 101 1.86 -3.34 -14.81
CA SER A 101 2.18 -4.77 -14.79
C SER A 101 3.63 -5.06 -15.23
N GLN A 102 4.21 -4.19 -16.07
CA GLN A 102 5.59 -4.32 -16.54
C GLN A 102 6.62 -3.80 -15.55
N THR A 103 6.24 -2.88 -14.65
CA THR A 103 7.16 -2.25 -13.68
C THR A 103 7.06 -2.86 -12.28
N LEU A 104 6.05 -3.70 -12.02
CA LEU A 104 5.92 -4.41 -10.75
C LEU A 104 6.94 -5.56 -10.70
N ASN A 105 8.09 -5.28 -10.12
CA ASN A 105 9.22 -6.19 -10.03
C ASN A 105 9.13 -7.01 -8.74
N GLU A 106 9.16 -8.34 -8.86
CA GLU A 106 9.10 -9.26 -7.72
C GLU A 106 10.28 -9.04 -6.75
N ALA A 107 11.47 -8.75 -7.25
CA ALA A 107 12.64 -8.49 -6.41
C ALA A 107 12.47 -7.19 -5.59
N PHE A 108 11.86 -6.16 -6.17
CA PHE A 108 11.49 -4.95 -5.44
C PHE A 108 10.45 -5.25 -4.36
N LEU A 109 9.40 -5.99 -4.70
CA LEU A 109 8.38 -6.39 -3.73
C LEU A 109 8.99 -7.20 -2.58
N TYR A 110 9.91 -8.10 -2.89
CA TYR A 110 10.59 -8.90 -1.89
C TYR A 110 11.37 -8.02 -0.90
N GLU A 111 12.19 -7.09 -1.38
CA GLU A 111 12.93 -6.17 -0.49
C GLU A 111 12.01 -5.27 0.33
N LEU A 112 10.97 -4.72 -0.30
CA LEU A 112 10.01 -3.86 0.36
C LEU A 112 9.28 -4.59 1.50
N LEU A 113 8.74 -5.77 1.20
CA LEU A 113 7.98 -6.58 2.14
C LEU A 113 8.88 -7.22 3.20
N LYS A 114 10.11 -7.59 2.84
CA LYS A 114 11.10 -8.05 3.83
C LYS A 114 11.35 -6.98 4.88
N ARG A 115 11.53 -5.73 4.48
CA ARG A 115 11.71 -4.61 5.43
C ARG A 115 10.47 -4.39 6.29
N HIS A 116 9.28 -4.67 5.77
CA HIS A 116 8.03 -4.56 6.52
C HIS A 116 7.86 -5.69 7.54
N TYR A 117 8.11 -6.94 7.15
CA TYR A 117 7.87 -8.12 7.98
C TYR A 117 9.04 -8.54 8.86
N ASP A 118 10.27 -8.16 8.51
CA ASP A 118 11.48 -8.50 9.22
C ASP A 118 11.84 -7.40 10.25
N LYS A 119 10.83 -6.96 10.99
CA LYS A 119 11.01 -5.98 12.06
C LYS A 119 11.72 -6.64 13.23
N ASP A 120 13.00 -6.41 13.32
CA ASP A 120 13.76 -6.71 14.52
C ASP A 120 13.62 -5.53 15.49
N PHE A 121 12.66 -5.63 16.39
CA PHE A 121 12.43 -4.61 17.43
C PHE A 121 13.64 -4.40 18.36
N SER A 122 14.65 -5.28 18.29
CA SER A 122 15.92 -5.09 19.02
C SER A 122 16.86 -4.12 18.33
N ARG A 123 16.60 -3.77 17.06
CA ARG A 123 17.43 -2.84 16.29
C ARG A 123 16.81 -1.45 16.26
N PRO A 124 17.48 -0.42 16.81
CA PRO A 124 16.96 0.95 16.81
C PRO A 124 16.79 1.58 15.41
N ASN A 125 17.20 0.88 14.35
CA ASN A 125 17.17 1.30 12.97
C ASN A 125 16.31 0.38 12.08
N ALA A 126 15.42 -0.44 12.64
CA ALA A 126 14.46 -1.19 11.84
C ALA A 126 13.56 -0.20 11.07
N LEU A 127 13.56 -0.33 9.75
CA LEU A 127 12.73 0.52 8.88
C LEU A 127 11.26 0.33 9.25
N ASP A 128 10.69 1.34 9.86
CA ASP A 128 9.26 1.35 10.15
C ASP A 128 8.52 1.88 8.91
N LEU A 129 8.24 0.97 7.99
CA LEU A 129 7.48 1.28 6.79
C LEU A 129 6.30 0.33 6.63
N VAL A 130 5.21 0.86 6.07
CA VAL A 130 3.98 0.12 5.80
C VAL A 130 3.59 0.35 4.34
N PRO A 131 3.69 -0.69 3.49
CA PRO A 131 3.26 -0.59 2.10
C PRO A 131 1.75 -0.80 1.97
N TYR A 132 1.17 -0.05 1.01
CA TYR A 132 -0.20 -0.19 0.54
C TYR A 132 -0.17 -0.41 -0.97
N PHE A 133 -0.93 -1.37 -1.45
CA PHE A 133 -1.05 -1.67 -2.87
C PHE A 133 -2.49 -1.43 -3.31
N ILE A 134 -2.70 -0.55 -4.27
CA ILE A 134 -4.03 -0.19 -4.76
C ILE A 134 -4.06 -0.51 -6.25
N THR A 135 -4.91 -1.43 -6.65
CA THR A 135 -4.93 -1.98 -8.01
C THR A 135 -6.31 -1.85 -8.63
N ASP A 136 -6.38 -1.22 -9.79
CA ASP A 136 -7.52 -1.32 -10.69
C ASP A 136 -7.36 -2.59 -11.53
N THR A 137 -8.31 -3.51 -11.43
CA THR A 137 -8.26 -4.78 -12.15
C THR A 137 -8.63 -4.66 -13.64
N GLY A 138 -9.04 -3.46 -14.09
CA GLY A 138 -9.59 -3.25 -15.43
C GLY A 138 -11.06 -3.61 -15.54
N ASN A 139 -11.57 -4.39 -14.60
CA ASN A 139 -12.98 -4.80 -14.50
C ASN A 139 -13.77 -3.81 -13.62
N SER A 140 -14.84 -4.28 -13.02
CA SER A 140 -15.70 -3.49 -12.13
C SER A 140 -15.14 -3.25 -10.72
N GLU A 141 -13.93 -3.72 -10.42
CA GLU A 141 -13.38 -3.72 -9.07
C GLU A 141 -12.03 -3.03 -8.95
N ILE A 142 -11.82 -2.43 -7.80
CA ILE A 142 -10.50 -2.03 -7.29
C ILE A 142 -10.19 -2.92 -6.09
N ILE A 143 -9.00 -3.49 -6.07
CA ILE A 143 -8.49 -4.28 -4.96
C ILE A 143 -7.37 -3.49 -4.28
N ALA A 144 -7.47 -3.34 -2.97
CA ALA A 144 -6.40 -2.73 -2.20
C ALA A 144 -5.89 -3.70 -1.14
N ILE A 145 -4.57 -3.81 -1.03
CA ILE A 145 -3.88 -4.55 0.04
C ILE A 145 -3.15 -3.54 0.91
N LYS A 146 -3.48 -3.53 2.18
CA LYS A 146 -2.78 -2.76 3.21
C LYS A 146 -2.03 -3.72 4.10
N CYS A 147 -0.71 -3.73 4.05
CA CYS A 147 0.08 -4.40 5.06
C CYS A 147 -0.20 -3.78 6.43
N TYR A 148 -0.23 -4.60 7.45
CA TYR A 148 -0.65 -4.20 8.77
C TYR A 148 0.26 -4.88 9.79
N ASP A 149 0.92 -4.09 10.62
CA ASP A 149 2.05 -4.50 11.46
C ASP A 149 2.92 -5.60 10.81
N ASP A 150 3.55 -6.45 11.58
CA ASP A 150 4.40 -7.54 11.09
C ASP A 150 3.65 -8.87 10.90
N ARG A 151 2.32 -8.91 11.12
CA ARG A 151 1.53 -10.14 11.19
C ARG A 151 0.73 -10.46 9.94
N GLY A 152 0.51 -9.51 9.02
CA GLY A 152 -0.30 -9.79 7.85
C GLY A 152 -0.72 -8.56 7.05
N PHE A 153 -1.87 -8.68 6.40
CA PHE A 153 -2.44 -7.60 5.63
C PHE A 153 -3.97 -7.62 5.63
N TYR A 154 -4.58 -6.48 5.33
CA TYR A 154 -5.98 -6.35 4.98
C TYR A 154 -6.13 -6.27 3.47
N GLN A 155 -7.07 -7.02 2.91
CA GLN A 155 -7.48 -6.90 1.51
C GLN A 155 -8.86 -6.29 1.43
N TYR A 156 -9.00 -5.23 0.64
CA TYR A 156 -10.24 -4.49 0.42
C TYR A 156 -10.72 -4.73 -1.00
N PHE A 157 -12.03 -4.90 -1.18
CA PHE A 157 -12.69 -5.06 -2.47
C PHE A 157 -13.70 -3.93 -2.65
N ILE A 158 -13.52 -3.14 -3.70
CA ILE A 158 -14.30 -1.94 -3.96
C ILE A 158 -14.91 -2.05 -5.33
N ARG A 159 -16.23 -2.12 -5.40
CA ARG A 159 -16.96 -2.11 -6.66
C ARG A 159 -17.08 -0.68 -7.17
N LYS A 160 -16.64 -0.44 -8.41
CA LYS A 160 -16.68 0.88 -9.06
C LYS A 160 -18.12 1.36 -9.33
N ASP A 161 -19.07 0.44 -9.49
CA ASP A 161 -20.47 0.75 -9.74
C ASP A 161 -21.28 1.01 -8.45
N ASP A 162 -20.70 0.84 -7.28
CA ASP A 162 -21.38 1.10 -6.01
C ASP A 162 -21.78 2.58 -5.92
N LYS A 163 -23.08 2.83 -5.74
CA LYS A 163 -23.64 4.19 -5.65
C LYS A 163 -23.01 5.04 -4.55
N ARG A 164 -22.54 4.40 -3.50
CA ARG A 164 -21.86 5.08 -2.37
C ARG A 164 -20.48 5.55 -2.76
N ILE A 165 -19.76 4.76 -3.57
CA ILE A 165 -18.46 5.12 -4.14
C ILE A 165 -18.64 6.27 -5.14
N LYS A 166 -19.62 6.18 -6.05
CA LYS A 166 -19.94 7.25 -7.01
C LYS A 166 -20.30 8.57 -6.32
N LYS A 167 -21.03 8.50 -5.19
CA LYS A 167 -21.35 9.70 -4.39
C LYS A 167 -20.10 10.32 -3.79
N LEU A 168 -19.12 9.52 -3.41
CA LEU A 168 -17.83 10.00 -2.89
C LEU A 168 -16.97 10.58 -4.00
N GLU A 169 -16.95 10.00 -5.20
CA GLU A 169 -16.28 10.57 -6.37
C GLU A 169 -16.86 11.95 -6.73
N GLY A 170 -18.19 12.11 -6.69
CA GLY A 170 -18.87 13.38 -6.97
C GLY A 170 -18.61 14.49 -5.95
N ASN A 171 -18.22 14.17 -4.73
CA ASN A 171 -17.88 15.15 -3.69
C ASN A 171 -16.40 15.59 -3.70
N TYR A 172 -15.58 15.05 -4.60
CA TYR A 172 -14.14 15.31 -4.72
C TYR A 172 -13.72 15.81 -6.11
N VAL A 173 -14.70 16.24 -6.93
CA VAL A 173 -14.46 16.89 -8.25
C VAL A 173 -14.41 18.39 -8.06
#